data_9e4fc74fbaf573ff29ba546de403eee4
#
_entry.id   9e4fc74fbaf573ff29ba546de403eee4
#
_cell.length_a   1.000
_cell.length_b   1.000
_cell.length_c   1.000
_cell.angle_alpha   90.00
_cell.angle_beta   90.00
_cell.angle_gamma   90.00
#
_symmetry.space_group_name_H-M   'P 1'
#
loop_
_entity.id
_entity.type
_entity.pdbx_description
1 polymer ?
#
loop_
_entity_poly.entity_id
_entity_poly.type
_entity_poly.pdbx_seq_one_letter_code
_entity_poly.pdbx_strand_id
1 'polypeptide(L)'
;TQPTPTDFGAAQFDAYVNNPTIRYVKYEGDLTSYQDNIYQWHYNVAVEGTNVVGSIAYPNSDLNIAGFIGRKVIITGYTVGVSGTDTKYLNTLTTSIEFAEQETMPDESQAITVKELNAKLATMNAGDALGELVAVKGYIAANNEGGALHQLLSLVDNTGEANTGIIIKGNDYTEKDLPVGTKVIVSLKYATYDLYNGLPQLKMATVFATQEKATIKVPEITDAQCGDYLGQYVKVKNLTPATSATTWVVAGKTTTTNFTGETGKTIAARITKYAVYADEQIAQKTADLKGVMQVFNGTHQIYPTSMEDVAGFKVE
;
A
#
# COMPACT_ATOMS: atom_id res chain seq x y z
N THR A 1 11.91 14.19 32.08
CA THR A 1 12.81 13.36 31.23
C THR A 1 12.16 12.01 31.05
N GLN A 2 12.02 11.59 29.79
CA GLN A 2 11.50 10.26 29.45
C GLN A 2 12.49 9.22 29.97
N PRO A 3 12.07 8.12 30.62
CA PRO A 3 12.99 7.08 31.08
C PRO A 3 13.73 6.44 29.89
N THR A 4 14.97 6.00 30.10
CA THR A 4 15.73 5.24 29.12
C THR A 4 15.28 3.79 29.17
N PRO A 5 14.91 3.15 28.05
CA PRO A 5 14.54 1.74 28.04
C PRO A 5 15.74 0.84 28.32
N THR A 6 15.51 -0.24 29.02
CA THR A 6 16.51 -1.30 29.23
C THR A 6 16.50 -2.25 28.02
N ASP A 7 17.68 -2.57 27.49
CA ASP A 7 17.81 -3.57 26.43
C ASP A 7 17.46 -4.97 26.96
N PHE A 8 16.52 -5.64 26.28
CA PHE A 8 16.08 -7.00 26.55
C PHE A 8 16.49 -7.92 25.40
N GLY A 9 17.52 -8.75 25.64
CA GLY A 9 17.86 -9.86 24.78
C GLY A 9 17.28 -11.17 25.29
N ALA A 10 17.67 -12.31 24.70
CA ALA A 10 17.18 -13.64 25.02
C ALA A 10 17.20 -13.98 26.53
N ALA A 11 18.34 -13.72 27.18
CA ALA A 11 18.52 -14.00 28.61
C ALA A 11 17.53 -13.21 29.50
N GLN A 12 17.23 -11.96 29.16
CA GLN A 12 16.26 -11.14 29.87
C GLN A 12 14.83 -11.60 29.63
N PHE A 13 14.50 -12.08 28.41
CA PHE A 13 13.21 -12.70 28.11
C PHE A 13 12.99 -13.94 28.96
N ASP A 14 13.96 -14.86 29.01
CA ASP A 14 13.86 -16.10 29.79
C ASP A 14 13.76 -15.83 31.30
N ALA A 15 14.54 -14.87 31.81
CA ALA A 15 14.48 -14.46 33.20
C ALA A 15 13.14 -13.79 33.57
N TYR A 16 12.57 -13.00 32.65
CA TYR A 16 11.30 -12.28 32.87
C TYR A 16 10.14 -13.21 33.09
N VAL A 17 10.08 -14.36 32.40
CA VAL A 17 9.00 -15.33 32.54
C VAL A 17 8.88 -15.86 33.98
N ASN A 18 10.00 -15.97 34.69
CA ASN A 18 10.05 -16.46 36.07
C ASN A 18 9.75 -15.37 37.11
N ASN A 19 9.94 -14.09 36.77
CA ASN A 19 9.70 -12.96 37.67
C ASN A 19 9.20 -11.73 36.90
N PRO A 20 7.94 -11.75 36.41
CA PRO A 20 7.39 -10.65 35.64
C PRO A 20 7.18 -9.39 36.50
N THR A 21 7.73 -8.28 36.05
CA THR A 21 7.58 -6.96 36.65
C THR A 21 7.44 -5.90 35.56
N ILE A 22 6.76 -4.79 35.87
CA ILE A 22 6.66 -3.69 34.89
C ILE A 22 8.02 -3.05 34.72
N ARG A 23 8.52 -3.04 33.47
CA ARG A 23 9.80 -2.42 33.09
C ARG A 23 9.64 -1.69 31.76
N TYR A 24 10.31 -0.56 31.61
CA TYR A 24 10.45 0.09 30.32
C TYR A 24 11.64 -0.54 29.56
N VAL A 25 11.33 -1.20 28.45
CA VAL A 25 12.27 -2.08 27.75
C VAL A 25 12.36 -1.75 26.27
N LYS A 26 13.46 -2.18 25.67
CA LYS A 26 13.67 -2.20 24.22
C LYS A 26 14.19 -3.57 23.83
N TYR A 27 13.62 -4.17 22.78
CA TYR A 27 14.07 -5.46 22.25
C TYR A 27 13.87 -5.53 20.73
N GLU A 28 14.68 -6.39 20.10
CA GLU A 28 14.69 -6.62 18.66
C GLU A 28 14.21 -8.02 18.31
N GLY A 29 13.50 -8.16 17.19
CA GLY A 29 13.08 -9.46 16.68
C GLY A 29 12.23 -9.36 15.42
N ASP A 30 11.86 -10.52 14.88
CA ASP A 30 11.05 -10.62 13.66
C ASP A 30 9.55 -10.51 13.99
N LEU A 31 8.91 -9.48 13.45
CA LEU A 31 7.49 -9.23 13.69
C LEU A 31 6.63 -10.05 12.75
N THR A 32 5.72 -10.83 13.33
CA THR A 32 4.69 -11.59 12.63
C THR A 32 3.31 -11.22 13.15
N SER A 33 2.27 -11.55 12.38
CA SER A 33 0.88 -11.40 12.83
C SER A 33 0.06 -12.61 12.43
N TYR A 34 -0.98 -12.87 13.21
CA TYR A 34 -2.04 -13.79 12.84
C TYR A 34 -3.39 -13.29 13.36
N GLN A 35 -4.47 -13.73 12.74
CA GLN A 35 -5.82 -13.48 13.21
C GLN A 35 -6.37 -14.76 13.83
N ASP A 36 -6.91 -14.66 15.03
CA ASP A 36 -7.51 -15.79 15.70
C ASP A 36 -8.93 -16.09 15.18
N ASN A 37 -9.56 -17.13 15.74
CA ASN A 37 -10.89 -17.59 15.36
C ASN A 37 -12.04 -16.66 15.80
N ILE A 38 -11.76 -15.63 16.59
CA ILE A 38 -12.70 -14.56 16.97
C ILE A 38 -12.36 -13.24 16.27
N TYR A 39 -11.54 -13.31 15.18
CA TYR A 39 -11.13 -12.19 14.34
C TYR A 39 -10.28 -11.14 15.04
N GLN A 40 -9.62 -11.46 16.17
CA GLN A 40 -8.66 -10.57 16.82
C GLN A 40 -7.28 -10.75 16.21
N TRP A 41 -6.62 -9.62 15.88
CA TRP A 41 -5.24 -9.61 15.42
C TRP A 41 -4.25 -9.71 16.59
N HIS A 42 -3.26 -10.57 16.42
CA HIS A 42 -2.13 -10.75 17.32
C HIS A 42 -0.84 -10.42 16.61
N TYR A 43 0.05 -9.71 17.29
CA TYR A 43 1.34 -9.28 16.78
C TYR A 43 2.44 -9.84 17.67
N ASN A 44 3.24 -10.72 17.10
CA ASN A 44 4.29 -11.46 17.80
C ASN A 44 5.66 -11.10 17.27
N VAL A 45 6.63 -11.01 18.16
CA VAL A 45 8.03 -10.68 17.85
C VAL A 45 8.91 -11.85 18.28
N ALA A 46 9.48 -12.56 17.32
CA ALA A 46 10.42 -13.64 17.57
C ALA A 46 11.80 -13.05 17.89
N VAL A 47 12.25 -13.19 19.13
CA VAL A 47 13.55 -12.71 19.58
C VAL A 47 14.57 -13.84 19.44
N GLU A 48 15.70 -13.55 18.79
CA GLU A 48 16.74 -14.55 18.54
C GLU A 48 17.33 -15.08 19.85
N GLY A 49 17.50 -16.40 19.94
CA GLY A 49 18.15 -17.08 21.08
C GLY A 49 17.23 -17.42 22.25
N THR A 50 15.91 -17.19 22.15
CA THR A 50 14.91 -17.61 23.16
C THR A 50 13.67 -18.21 22.50
N ASN A 51 12.95 -19.06 23.24
CA ASN A 51 11.63 -19.56 22.85
C ASN A 51 10.48 -18.68 23.40
N VAL A 52 10.79 -17.66 24.19
CA VAL A 52 9.80 -16.71 24.69
C VAL A 52 9.55 -15.67 23.59
N VAL A 53 8.30 -15.54 23.21
CA VAL A 53 7.88 -14.64 22.12
C VAL A 53 7.48 -13.29 22.70
N GLY A 54 7.98 -12.20 22.14
CA GLY A 54 7.45 -10.86 22.40
C GLY A 54 6.03 -10.75 21.84
N SER A 55 5.13 -10.10 22.57
CA SER A 55 3.75 -9.87 22.12
C SER A 55 3.36 -8.41 22.34
N ILE A 56 2.85 -7.76 21.30
CA ILE A 56 2.32 -6.40 21.40
C ILE A 56 0.93 -6.47 22.01
N ALA A 57 0.84 -6.14 23.29
CA ALA A 57 -0.42 -6.08 24.01
C ALA A 57 -1.13 -4.74 23.73
N TYR A 58 -2.46 -4.79 23.54
CA TYR A 58 -3.29 -3.60 23.30
C TYR A 58 -2.72 -2.72 22.16
N PRO A 59 -2.64 -3.23 20.93
CA PRO A 59 -2.02 -2.52 19.81
C PRO A 59 -2.70 -1.17 19.57
N ASN A 60 -1.90 -0.10 19.55
CA ASN A 60 -2.36 1.25 19.25
C ASN A 60 -2.34 1.46 17.72
N SER A 61 -3.44 1.97 17.16
CA SER A 61 -3.56 2.30 15.73
C SER A 61 -2.51 3.32 15.25
N ASP A 62 -2.08 4.23 16.14
CA ASP A 62 -1.11 5.28 15.81
C ASP A 62 0.29 4.74 15.50
N LEU A 63 0.60 3.51 15.94
CA LEU A 63 1.88 2.87 15.69
C LEU A 63 2.00 2.25 14.29
N ASN A 64 0.90 2.18 13.51
CA ASN A 64 0.88 1.59 12.17
C ASN A 64 1.60 0.22 12.10
N ILE A 65 1.36 -0.66 13.09
CA ILE A 65 2.07 -1.93 13.26
C ILE A 65 2.03 -2.79 11.98
N ALA A 66 0.94 -2.73 11.23
CA ALA A 66 0.78 -3.46 9.99
C ALA A 66 1.88 -3.15 8.95
N GLY A 67 2.44 -1.95 8.98
CA GLY A 67 3.56 -1.54 8.10
C GLY A 67 4.90 -2.18 8.45
N PHE A 68 5.00 -2.88 9.58
CA PHE A 68 6.22 -3.52 10.07
C PHE A 68 6.19 -5.05 10.00
N ILE A 69 5.04 -5.66 9.69
CA ILE A 69 4.89 -7.13 9.63
C ILE A 69 5.86 -7.74 8.63
N GLY A 70 6.49 -8.85 9.00
CA GLY A 70 7.47 -9.56 8.18
C GLY A 70 8.88 -8.95 8.22
N ARG A 71 9.11 -7.93 9.04
CA ARG A 71 10.40 -7.23 9.17
C ARG A 71 10.98 -7.43 10.57
N LYS A 72 12.31 -7.36 10.65
CA LYS A 72 13.02 -7.25 11.92
C LYS A 72 12.81 -5.85 12.48
N VAL A 73 12.28 -5.77 13.70
CA VAL A 73 11.86 -4.52 14.34
C VAL A 73 12.50 -4.35 15.70
N ILE A 74 12.59 -3.09 16.14
CA ILE A 74 12.89 -2.72 17.51
C ILE A 74 11.57 -2.28 18.16
N ILE A 75 11.15 -2.99 19.21
CA ILE A 75 10.00 -2.65 20.04
C ILE A 75 10.47 -1.92 21.28
N THR A 76 9.87 -0.78 21.56
CA THR A 76 10.08 -0.07 22.84
C THR A 76 8.74 0.04 23.57
N GLY A 77 8.70 -0.25 24.86
CA GLY A 77 7.46 -0.19 25.63
C GLY A 77 7.60 -0.73 27.05
N TYR A 78 6.46 -0.84 27.71
CA TYR A 78 6.37 -1.36 29.08
C TYR A 78 5.95 -2.82 29.06
N THR A 79 6.73 -3.68 29.73
CA THR A 79 6.30 -5.06 29.96
C THR A 79 5.12 -5.09 30.91
N VAL A 80 4.06 -5.85 30.57
CA VAL A 80 2.80 -5.90 31.35
C VAL A 80 2.43 -7.30 31.78
N GLY A 81 3.33 -8.26 31.68
CA GLY A 81 3.13 -9.63 32.16
C GLY A 81 3.48 -10.70 31.13
N VAL A 82 3.19 -11.92 31.49
CA VAL A 82 3.40 -13.14 30.69
C VAL A 82 2.08 -13.83 30.44
N SER A 83 1.88 -14.34 29.25
CA SER A 83 0.73 -15.17 28.88
C SER A 83 1.17 -16.46 28.18
N GLY A 84 0.22 -17.34 27.90
CA GLY A 84 0.43 -18.62 27.23
C GLY A 84 0.86 -19.75 28.15
N THR A 85 0.49 -20.98 27.77
CA THR A 85 0.83 -22.21 28.51
C THR A 85 2.05 -22.92 27.91
N ASP A 86 1.98 -23.30 26.67
CA ASP A 86 3.05 -24.03 25.96
C ASP A 86 4.09 -23.02 25.39
N THR A 87 3.65 -22.06 24.60
CA THR A 87 4.47 -20.91 24.21
C THR A 87 4.26 -19.77 25.19
N LYS A 88 5.35 -19.24 25.75
CA LYS A 88 5.31 -18.08 26.64
C LYS A 88 5.41 -16.79 25.85
N TYR A 89 4.53 -15.86 26.14
CA TYR A 89 4.49 -14.54 25.52
C TYR A 89 4.82 -13.47 26.55
N LEU A 90 5.88 -12.69 26.31
CA LEU A 90 6.18 -11.47 27.06
C LEU A 90 5.31 -10.36 26.47
N ASN A 91 4.31 -9.93 27.19
CA ASN A 91 3.37 -8.90 26.74
C ASN A 91 3.95 -7.51 26.96
N THR A 92 3.95 -6.69 25.91
CA THR A 92 4.48 -5.32 25.93
C THR A 92 3.41 -4.32 25.51
N LEU A 93 3.15 -3.32 26.34
CA LEU A 93 2.43 -2.11 25.95
C LEU A 93 3.42 -1.24 25.15
N THR A 94 3.36 -1.36 23.84
CA THR A 94 4.33 -0.75 22.92
C THR A 94 4.10 0.76 22.81
N THR A 95 5.17 1.53 22.99
CA THR A 95 5.19 2.99 22.84
C THR A 95 5.85 3.45 21.53
N SER A 96 6.79 2.66 20.99
CA SER A 96 7.31 2.86 19.63
C SER A 96 7.68 1.53 18.99
N ILE A 97 7.66 1.52 17.66
CA ILE A 97 8.14 0.45 16.81
C ILE A 97 8.98 1.07 15.70
N GLU A 98 10.15 0.48 15.45
CA GLU A 98 11.11 0.96 14.45
C GLU A 98 11.67 -0.23 13.67
N PHE A 99 12.11 -0.03 12.43
CA PHE A 99 12.87 -1.07 11.73
C PHE A 99 14.26 -1.23 12.39
N ALA A 100 14.67 -2.46 12.66
CA ALA A 100 15.99 -2.75 13.20
C ALA A 100 17.09 -2.44 12.19
N GLU A 101 16.81 -2.66 10.90
CA GLU A 101 17.68 -2.25 9.81
C GLU A 101 16.94 -1.23 8.93
N GLN A 102 17.52 -0.06 8.74
CA GLN A 102 17.07 0.87 7.72
C GLN A 102 17.60 0.40 6.36
N GLU A 103 16.69 0.21 5.41
CA GLU A 103 17.09 -0.05 4.05
C GLU A 103 17.80 1.18 3.46
N THR A 104 18.85 0.95 2.71
CA THR A 104 19.47 1.95 1.86
C THR A 104 18.94 1.82 0.44
N MET A 105 18.92 2.93 -0.30
CA MET A 105 18.49 2.92 -1.69
C MET A 105 19.36 1.94 -2.49
N PRO A 106 18.75 0.94 -3.17
CA PRO A 106 19.48 0.05 -4.04
C PRO A 106 20.18 0.78 -5.20
N ASP A 107 21.24 0.18 -5.74
CA ASP A 107 21.89 0.69 -6.96
C ASP A 107 20.90 0.59 -8.13
N GLU A 108 20.70 1.71 -8.85
CA GLU A 108 19.79 1.77 -10.00
C GLU A 108 20.16 0.77 -11.10
N SER A 109 21.44 0.42 -11.24
CA SER A 109 21.89 -0.57 -12.23
C SER A 109 21.35 -1.97 -11.97
N GLN A 110 20.94 -2.28 -10.73
CA GLN A 110 20.32 -3.54 -10.33
C GLN A 110 18.79 -3.50 -10.42
N ALA A 111 18.19 -2.33 -10.65
CA ALA A 111 16.76 -2.18 -10.71
C ALA A 111 16.20 -2.55 -12.09
N ILE A 112 15.21 -3.43 -12.11
CA ILE A 112 14.45 -3.76 -13.31
C ILE A 112 13.37 -2.71 -13.59
N THR A 113 12.82 -2.67 -14.79
CA THR A 113 11.68 -1.84 -15.15
C THR A 113 10.37 -2.42 -14.62
N VAL A 114 9.30 -1.63 -14.57
CA VAL A 114 7.95 -2.11 -14.18
C VAL A 114 7.46 -3.17 -15.17
N LYS A 115 7.74 -3.01 -16.46
CA LYS A 115 7.38 -3.99 -17.49
C LYS A 115 8.04 -5.35 -17.26
N GLU A 116 9.34 -5.35 -16.94
CA GLU A 116 10.07 -6.56 -16.59
C GLU A 116 9.56 -7.19 -15.29
N LEU A 117 9.24 -6.37 -14.29
CA LEU A 117 8.63 -6.86 -13.06
C LEU A 117 7.29 -7.55 -13.36
N ASN A 118 6.37 -6.89 -14.08
CA ASN A 118 5.06 -7.46 -14.43
C ASN A 118 5.19 -8.80 -15.19
N ALA A 119 6.18 -8.92 -16.09
CA ALA A 119 6.44 -10.19 -16.78
C ALA A 119 6.85 -11.32 -15.80
N LYS A 120 7.60 -10.99 -14.74
CA LYS A 120 7.97 -11.95 -13.69
C LYS A 120 6.77 -12.27 -12.78
N LEU A 121 6.01 -11.28 -12.35
CA LEU A 121 4.81 -11.46 -11.51
C LEU A 121 3.76 -12.35 -12.17
N ALA A 122 3.66 -12.35 -13.51
CA ALA A 122 2.73 -13.21 -14.24
C ALA A 122 3.00 -14.73 -14.03
N THR A 123 4.17 -15.09 -13.53
CA THR A 123 4.55 -16.49 -13.24
C THR A 123 4.65 -16.81 -11.74
N MET A 124 4.33 -15.84 -10.88
CA MET A 124 4.42 -15.95 -9.43
C MET A 124 3.04 -16.14 -8.79
N ASN A 125 3.03 -16.61 -7.57
CA ASN A 125 1.80 -16.72 -6.77
C ASN A 125 1.66 -15.52 -5.80
N ALA A 126 0.42 -15.16 -5.49
CA ALA A 126 0.17 -14.17 -4.44
C ALA A 126 0.77 -14.66 -3.09
N GLY A 127 1.53 -13.78 -2.44
CA GLY A 127 2.29 -14.07 -1.22
C GLY A 127 3.77 -14.36 -1.45
N ASP A 128 4.20 -14.61 -2.69
CA ASP A 128 5.62 -14.87 -2.99
C ASP A 128 6.49 -13.65 -2.65
N ALA A 129 7.65 -13.92 -2.05
CA ALA A 129 8.66 -12.90 -1.73
C ALA A 129 9.41 -12.47 -2.99
N LEU A 130 9.74 -11.17 -3.07
CA LEU A 130 10.38 -10.57 -4.24
C LEU A 130 11.87 -10.23 -4.02
N GLY A 131 12.44 -10.57 -2.87
CA GLY A 131 13.79 -10.16 -2.48
C GLY A 131 14.91 -10.52 -3.46
N GLU A 132 14.73 -11.57 -4.26
CA GLU A 132 15.70 -11.96 -5.30
C GLU A 132 15.79 -10.95 -6.46
N LEU A 133 14.75 -10.12 -6.66
CA LEU A 133 14.69 -9.13 -7.73
C LEU A 133 15.35 -7.80 -7.38
N VAL A 134 15.90 -7.66 -6.18
CA VAL A 134 16.60 -6.49 -5.62
C VAL A 134 15.74 -5.23 -5.63
N ALA A 135 15.44 -4.65 -6.80
CA ALA A 135 14.69 -3.41 -6.92
C ALA A 135 13.93 -3.29 -8.25
N VAL A 136 12.91 -2.43 -8.26
CA VAL A 136 12.26 -1.93 -9.48
C VAL A 136 12.39 -0.41 -9.53
N LYS A 137 12.55 0.16 -10.73
CA LYS A 137 12.60 1.61 -10.98
C LYS A 137 11.44 2.07 -11.82
N GLY A 138 11.02 3.30 -11.61
CA GLY A 138 9.95 3.94 -12.37
C GLY A 138 9.66 5.34 -11.89
N TYR A 139 8.54 5.87 -12.32
CA TYR A 139 8.06 7.21 -11.98
C TYR A 139 6.72 7.13 -11.25
N ILE A 140 6.52 7.99 -10.27
CA ILE A 140 5.24 8.12 -9.59
C ILE A 140 4.23 8.74 -10.54
N ALA A 141 3.20 7.98 -10.91
CA ALA A 141 2.15 8.44 -11.80
C ALA A 141 0.93 9.00 -11.05
N ALA A 142 0.67 8.52 -9.83
CA ALA A 142 -0.36 9.05 -8.96
C ALA A 142 -0.07 8.68 -7.49
N ASN A 143 -0.47 9.56 -6.58
CA ASN A 143 -0.38 9.43 -5.13
C ASN A 143 -1.73 9.75 -4.46
N ASN A 144 -1.78 9.86 -3.12
CA ASN A 144 -3.02 10.11 -2.38
C ASN A 144 -3.33 11.60 -2.13
N GLU A 145 -2.70 12.54 -2.85
CA GLU A 145 -2.97 13.99 -2.65
C GLU A 145 -4.46 14.32 -2.78
N GLY A 146 -5.13 13.76 -3.78
CA GLY A 146 -6.56 13.98 -4.01
C GLY A 146 -7.49 13.12 -3.14
N GLY A 147 -6.97 12.35 -2.17
CA GLY A 147 -7.77 11.52 -1.25
C GLY A 147 -8.37 10.26 -1.88
N ALA A 148 -7.99 9.91 -3.12
CA ALA A 148 -8.58 8.79 -3.85
C ALA A 148 -7.80 7.47 -3.68
N LEU A 149 -6.50 7.53 -3.39
CA LEU A 149 -5.57 6.40 -3.38
C LEU A 149 -5.07 6.08 -1.97
N HIS A 150 -5.98 5.87 -1.03
CA HIS A 150 -5.61 5.54 0.36
C HIS A 150 -4.64 4.35 0.44
N GLN A 151 -3.42 4.62 0.93
CA GLN A 151 -2.30 3.67 1.00
C GLN A 151 -1.91 3.03 -0.35
N LEU A 152 -2.19 3.68 -1.46
CA LEU A 152 -1.85 3.22 -2.80
C LEU A 152 -0.98 4.25 -3.52
N LEU A 153 0.00 3.75 -4.27
CA LEU A 153 0.88 4.55 -5.10
C LEU A 153 0.95 3.90 -6.48
N SER A 154 0.77 4.67 -7.54
CA SER A 154 0.92 4.18 -8.91
C SER A 154 2.36 4.43 -9.39
N LEU A 155 3.07 3.36 -9.73
CA LEU A 155 4.42 3.38 -10.30
C LEU A 155 4.36 2.95 -11.76
N VAL A 156 5.03 3.69 -12.66
CA VAL A 156 5.05 3.43 -14.11
C VAL A 156 6.45 3.54 -14.70
N ASP A 157 6.72 2.86 -15.81
CA ASP A 157 7.93 3.06 -16.64
C ASP A 157 7.93 4.42 -17.39
N ASN A 158 6.82 5.12 -17.40
CA ASN A 158 6.59 6.38 -18.11
C ASN A 158 6.77 6.30 -19.63
N THR A 159 6.57 5.13 -20.22
CA THR A 159 6.59 4.90 -21.67
C THR A 159 5.24 5.20 -22.33
N GLY A 160 4.14 5.04 -21.58
CA GLY A 160 2.76 5.06 -22.07
C GLY A 160 2.34 3.75 -22.74
N GLU A 161 3.17 2.71 -22.71
CA GLU A 161 2.87 1.38 -23.23
C GLU A 161 2.00 0.57 -22.27
N ALA A 162 1.37 -0.48 -22.76
CA ALA A 162 0.66 -1.46 -21.95
C ALA A 162 1.58 -2.21 -20.98
N ASN A 163 1.04 -2.66 -19.86
CA ASN A 163 1.72 -3.46 -18.83
C ASN A 163 2.96 -2.80 -18.21
N THR A 164 3.02 -1.46 -18.20
CA THR A 164 4.12 -0.68 -17.63
C THR A 164 3.76 0.04 -16.33
N GLY A 165 2.74 -0.41 -15.63
CA GLY A 165 2.30 0.11 -14.33
C GLY A 165 2.13 -0.98 -13.28
N ILE A 166 2.32 -0.61 -12.01
CA ILE A 166 2.10 -1.45 -10.84
C ILE A 166 1.62 -0.60 -9.66
N ILE A 167 0.81 -1.18 -8.79
CA ILE A 167 0.41 -0.54 -7.54
C ILE A 167 1.37 -0.95 -6.41
N ILE A 168 1.84 0.04 -5.65
CA ILE A 168 2.53 -0.18 -4.38
C ILE A 168 1.53 0.09 -3.26
N LYS A 169 1.28 -0.94 -2.44
CA LYS A 169 0.43 -0.85 -1.25
C LYS A 169 1.29 -0.59 -0.02
N GLY A 170 1.02 0.50 0.68
CA GLY A 170 1.82 0.86 1.87
C GLY A 170 1.35 2.15 2.52
N ASN A 171 2.17 3.19 2.50
CA ASN A 171 1.91 4.47 3.13
C ASN A 171 0.97 5.35 2.29
N ASP A 172 0.32 6.32 2.95
CA ASP A 172 -0.38 7.42 2.28
C ASP A 172 0.63 8.51 1.90
N TYR A 173 1.13 8.43 0.67
CA TYR A 173 2.02 9.47 0.12
C TYR A 173 1.20 10.60 -0.51
N THR A 174 1.61 11.83 -0.24
CA THR A 174 1.06 13.06 -0.84
C THR A 174 2.09 13.74 -1.74
N GLU A 175 1.73 14.83 -2.41
CA GLU A 175 2.68 15.64 -3.19
C GLU A 175 3.84 16.18 -2.36
N LYS A 176 3.64 16.40 -1.05
CA LYS A 176 4.70 16.82 -0.13
C LYS A 176 5.73 15.71 0.10
N ASP A 177 5.27 14.46 0.18
CA ASP A 177 6.11 13.32 0.52
C ASP A 177 6.77 12.73 -0.74
N LEU A 178 5.97 12.54 -1.79
CA LEU A 178 6.38 11.89 -3.02
C LEU A 178 5.61 12.46 -4.22
N PRO A 179 6.08 13.59 -4.81
CA PRO A 179 5.41 14.27 -5.91
C PRO A 179 5.22 13.39 -7.15
N VAL A 180 4.11 13.57 -7.85
CA VAL A 180 3.90 12.97 -9.18
C VAL A 180 5.03 13.39 -10.13
N GLY A 181 5.49 12.44 -10.93
CA GLY A 181 6.63 12.63 -11.85
C GLY A 181 8.00 12.36 -11.22
N THR A 182 8.11 12.14 -9.92
CA THR A 182 9.37 11.78 -9.27
C THR A 182 9.80 10.38 -9.70
N LYS A 183 11.05 10.23 -10.17
CA LYS A 183 11.68 8.94 -10.37
C LYS A 183 12.02 8.31 -9.02
N VAL A 184 11.73 7.04 -8.87
CA VAL A 184 12.00 6.28 -7.66
C VAL A 184 12.72 4.98 -7.96
N ILE A 185 13.51 4.53 -6.97
CA ILE A 185 14.02 3.16 -6.88
C ILE A 185 13.25 2.52 -5.73
N VAL A 186 12.57 1.42 -5.99
CA VAL A 186 11.76 0.69 -5.02
C VAL A 186 12.48 -0.58 -4.64
N SER A 187 12.92 -0.69 -3.40
CA SER A 187 13.54 -1.91 -2.88
C SER A 187 12.50 -3.02 -2.78
N LEU A 188 12.87 -4.19 -3.27
CA LEU A 188 12.08 -5.41 -3.20
C LEU A 188 12.58 -6.39 -2.13
N LYS A 189 13.60 -6.00 -1.33
CA LYS A 189 14.25 -6.84 -0.31
C LYS A 189 13.25 -7.56 0.61
N TYR A 190 12.21 -6.86 1.04
CA TYR A 190 11.16 -7.40 1.91
C TYR A 190 9.79 -7.42 1.23
N ALA A 191 9.75 -7.02 -0.04
CA ALA A 191 8.48 -6.93 -0.75
C ALA A 191 7.89 -8.31 -1.05
N THR A 192 6.58 -8.36 -1.05
CA THR A 192 5.81 -9.52 -1.49
C THR A 192 4.88 -9.15 -2.63
N TYR A 193 4.67 -10.09 -3.53
CA TYR A 193 3.63 -9.99 -4.54
C TYR A 193 2.27 -10.24 -3.90
N ASP A 194 1.29 -9.39 -4.20
CA ASP A 194 -0.09 -9.58 -3.78
C ASP A 194 -1.04 -9.44 -4.98
N LEU A 195 -2.07 -10.27 -5.01
CA LEU A 195 -3.12 -10.22 -6.02
C LEU A 195 -4.45 -9.88 -5.35
N TYR A 196 -4.65 -8.59 -5.06
CA TYR A 196 -5.84 -8.14 -4.36
C TYR A 196 -7.06 -8.07 -5.29
N ASN A 197 -7.97 -9.04 -5.18
CA ASN A 197 -9.17 -9.14 -6.02
C ASN A 197 -8.88 -9.05 -7.54
N GLY A 198 -7.73 -9.59 -7.96
CA GLY A 198 -7.27 -9.56 -9.34
C GLY A 198 -6.33 -8.42 -9.69
N LEU A 199 -6.11 -7.46 -8.79
CA LEU A 199 -5.16 -6.36 -8.98
C LEU A 199 -3.76 -6.74 -8.51
N PRO A 200 -2.76 -6.80 -9.42
CA PRO A 200 -1.37 -6.95 -9.05
C PRO A 200 -0.86 -5.78 -8.23
N GLN A 201 -0.25 -6.05 -7.08
CA GLN A 201 0.36 -5.02 -6.25
C GLN A 201 1.57 -5.52 -5.46
N LEU A 202 2.43 -4.59 -5.09
CA LEU A 202 3.56 -4.83 -4.20
C LEU A 202 3.16 -4.44 -2.78
N LYS A 203 3.42 -5.31 -1.82
CA LYS A 203 3.34 -5.00 -0.39
C LYS A 203 4.74 -4.96 0.21
N MET A 204 4.93 -4.19 1.28
CA MET A 204 6.16 -4.10 2.06
C MET A 204 7.40 -3.64 1.25
N ALA A 205 7.18 -3.03 0.09
CA ALA A 205 8.23 -2.42 -0.69
C ALA A 205 8.63 -1.06 -0.09
N THR A 206 9.93 -0.75 -0.09
CA THR A 206 10.44 0.54 0.38
C THR A 206 10.76 1.44 -0.81
N VAL A 207 10.15 2.64 -0.83
CA VAL A 207 10.26 3.60 -1.93
C VAL A 207 11.34 4.63 -1.62
N PHE A 208 12.32 4.80 -2.50
CA PHE A 208 13.38 5.79 -2.41
C PHE A 208 13.24 6.80 -3.56
N ALA A 209 12.99 8.05 -3.22
CA ALA A 209 12.93 9.14 -4.20
C ALA A 209 14.33 9.50 -4.70
N THR A 210 14.46 9.71 -6.00
CA THR A 210 15.65 10.34 -6.61
C THR A 210 15.42 11.83 -6.85
N GLN A 211 16.44 12.52 -7.36
CA GLN A 211 16.30 13.93 -7.76
C GLN A 211 15.71 14.11 -9.18
N GLU A 212 15.61 13.01 -9.93
CA GLU A 212 15.09 13.03 -11.31
C GLU A 212 13.57 13.13 -11.32
N LYS A 213 13.05 13.97 -12.22
CA LYS A 213 11.63 14.15 -12.45
C LYS A 213 11.30 14.12 -13.93
N ALA A 214 10.12 13.66 -14.28
CA ALA A 214 9.59 13.67 -15.63
C ALA A 214 8.08 14.00 -15.62
N THR A 215 7.59 14.57 -16.71
CA THR A 215 6.15 14.65 -16.96
C THR A 215 5.62 13.25 -17.25
N ILE A 216 4.55 12.86 -16.56
CA ILE A 216 3.94 11.55 -16.75
C ILE A 216 3.24 11.49 -18.11
N LYS A 217 3.58 10.48 -18.88
CA LYS A 217 2.87 10.13 -20.12
C LYS A 217 1.57 9.44 -19.74
N VAL A 218 0.45 10.04 -20.13
CA VAL A 218 -0.90 9.54 -19.87
C VAL A 218 -1.43 8.88 -21.14
N PRO A 219 -1.44 7.54 -21.24
CA PRO A 219 -1.97 6.88 -22.42
C PRO A 219 -3.48 7.09 -22.54
N GLU A 220 -3.94 7.35 -23.77
CA GLU A 220 -5.37 7.37 -24.11
C GLU A 220 -5.79 5.97 -24.53
N ILE A 221 -6.78 5.42 -23.84
CA ILE A 221 -7.24 4.04 -24.05
C ILE A 221 -8.75 3.98 -24.21
N THR A 222 -9.23 2.87 -24.77
CA THR A 222 -10.66 2.53 -24.80
C THR A 222 -11.03 1.62 -23.62
N ASP A 223 -12.30 1.46 -23.35
CA ASP A 223 -12.84 0.51 -22.37
C ASP A 223 -12.38 -0.94 -22.65
N ALA A 224 -12.13 -1.30 -23.91
CA ALA A 224 -11.64 -2.64 -24.29
C ALA A 224 -10.21 -2.93 -23.82
N GLN A 225 -9.40 -1.89 -23.65
CA GLN A 225 -7.94 -1.98 -23.35
C GLN A 225 -7.63 -1.92 -21.85
N CYS A 226 -8.61 -1.64 -20.99
CA CYS A 226 -8.40 -1.37 -19.56
C CYS A 226 -7.57 -2.46 -18.84
N GLY A 227 -7.74 -3.74 -19.23
CA GLY A 227 -7.00 -4.85 -18.63
C GLY A 227 -5.48 -4.82 -18.86
N ASP A 228 -5.04 -4.19 -19.93
CA ASP A 228 -3.61 -4.08 -20.29
C ASP A 228 -2.91 -2.90 -19.58
N TYR A 229 -3.68 -2.05 -18.87
CA TYR A 229 -3.17 -0.83 -18.25
C TYR A 229 -3.36 -0.79 -16.73
N LEU A 230 -3.48 -1.96 -16.08
CA LEU A 230 -3.63 -2.03 -14.62
C LEU A 230 -2.43 -1.37 -13.92
N GLY A 231 -2.73 -0.63 -12.86
CA GLY A 231 -1.74 0.12 -12.08
C GLY A 231 -1.25 1.42 -12.73
N GLN A 232 -1.65 1.73 -13.97
CA GLN A 232 -1.24 2.93 -14.69
C GLN A 232 -2.26 4.07 -14.51
N TYR A 233 -1.78 5.31 -14.53
CA TYR A 233 -2.61 6.49 -14.68
C TYR A 233 -2.90 6.70 -16.17
N VAL A 234 -4.17 6.64 -16.55
CA VAL A 234 -4.66 6.60 -17.94
C VAL A 234 -5.77 7.63 -18.17
N LYS A 235 -6.05 7.89 -19.44
CA LYS A 235 -7.26 8.57 -19.90
C LYS A 235 -8.13 7.57 -20.66
N VAL A 236 -9.28 7.17 -20.08
CA VAL A 236 -10.27 6.33 -20.76
C VAL A 236 -11.20 7.22 -21.56
N LYS A 237 -11.30 6.97 -22.86
CA LYS A 237 -12.07 7.81 -23.79
C LYS A 237 -13.53 7.42 -23.87
N ASN A 238 -14.36 8.43 -24.20
CA ASN A 238 -15.75 8.27 -24.60
C ASN A 238 -16.61 7.46 -23.60
N LEU A 239 -16.47 7.75 -22.31
CA LEU A 239 -17.29 7.16 -21.27
C LEU A 239 -18.61 7.90 -21.10
N THR A 240 -19.72 7.14 -21.01
CA THR A 240 -21.06 7.67 -20.73
C THR A 240 -21.50 7.20 -19.35
N PRO A 241 -21.84 8.10 -18.41
CA PRO A 241 -22.29 7.72 -17.09
C PRO A 241 -23.64 7.01 -17.14
N ALA A 242 -23.86 6.06 -16.21
CA ALA A 242 -25.20 5.50 -16.01
C ALA A 242 -26.19 6.62 -15.62
N THR A 243 -27.41 6.55 -16.10
CA THR A 243 -28.45 7.61 -15.90
C THR A 243 -28.74 7.90 -14.43
N SER A 244 -28.51 6.95 -13.53
CA SER A 244 -28.63 7.11 -12.08
C SER A 244 -27.45 7.81 -11.42
N ALA A 245 -26.34 8.02 -12.13
CA ALA A 245 -25.11 8.61 -11.61
C ALA A 245 -25.19 10.14 -11.70
N THR A 246 -25.65 10.79 -10.64
CA THR A 246 -25.80 12.26 -10.60
C THR A 246 -24.74 12.97 -9.77
N THR A 247 -24.06 12.25 -8.88
CA THR A 247 -22.98 12.74 -8.01
C THR A 247 -21.87 11.73 -7.90
N TRP A 248 -20.62 12.21 -7.67
CA TRP A 248 -19.48 11.31 -7.52
C TRP A 248 -19.55 10.49 -6.23
N VAL A 249 -19.99 11.09 -5.13
CA VAL A 249 -20.19 10.39 -3.86
C VAL A 249 -21.64 10.49 -3.43
N VAL A 250 -22.22 9.37 -2.99
CA VAL A 250 -23.60 9.30 -2.50
C VAL A 250 -23.61 9.20 -0.98
N ALA A 251 -24.32 10.13 -0.34
CA ALA A 251 -24.54 10.15 1.11
C ALA A 251 -23.23 10.05 1.94
N GLY A 252 -22.14 10.68 1.49
CA GLY A 252 -20.86 10.70 2.19
C GLY A 252 -20.17 9.33 2.34
N LYS A 253 -20.52 8.36 1.48
CA LYS A 253 -19.92 7.01 1.49
C LYS A 253 -19.10 6.80 0.22
N THR A 254 -18.04 5.99 0.34
CA THR A 254 -17.31 5.49 -0.83
C THR A 254 -18.29 4.89 -1.83
N THR A 255 -18.31 5.43 -3.05
CA THR A 255 -19.29 5.11 -4.08
C THR A 255 -18.63 4.46 -5.29
N THR A 256 -19.36 3.61 -5.98
CA THR A 256 -18.98 3.08 -7.29
C THR A 256 -19.98 3.58 -8.32
N THR A 257 -19.50 4.35 -9.28
CA THR A 257 -20.30 4.90 -10.36
C THR A 257 -19.93 4.21 -11.66
N ASN A 258 -20.90 3.64 -12.35
CA ASN A 258 -20.67 2.91 -13.58
C ASN A 258 -20.74 3.84 -14.80
N PHE A 259 -19.84 3.61 -15.73
CA PHE A 259 -19.78 4.23 -17.04
C PHE A 259 -19.80 3.15 -18.12
N THR A 260 -20.41 3.43 -19.24
CA THR A 260 -20.35 2.58 -20.42
C THR A 260 -19.36 3.20 -21.41
N GLY A 261 -18.38 2.42 -21.86
CA GLY A 261 -17.43 2.83 -22.88
C GLY A 261 -17.95 2.65 -24.31
N GLU A 262 -17.16 3.07 -25.29
CA GLU A 262 -17.54 3.04 -26.71
C GLU A 262 -17.70 1.62 -27.27
N THR A 263 -17.02 0.60 -26.67
CA THR A 263 -17.17 -0.82 -27.07
C THR A 263 -18.28 -1.52 -26.28
N GLY A 264 -18.98 -0.80 -25.40
CA GLY A 264 -20.10 -1.29 -24.59
C GLY A 264 -19.66 -1.95 -23.27
N LYS A 265 -18.37 -1.96 -22.93
CA LYS A 265 -17.90 -2.48 -21.63
C LYS A 265 -18.20 -1.47 -20.52
N THR A 266 -18.51 -2.01 -19.36
CA THR A 266 -18.69 -1.20 -18.14
C THR A 266 -17.33 -0.95 -17.47
N ILE A 267 -17.06 0.31 -17.18
CA ILE A 267 -15.94 0.75 -16.34
C ILE A 267 -16.53 1.38 -15.08
N ALA A 268 -16.10 0.95 -13.93
CA ALA A 268 -16.55 1.48 -12.66
C ALA A 268 -15.59 2.57 -12.17
N ALA A 269 -16.06 3.79 -11.96
CA ALA A 269 -15.27 4.77 -11.20
C ALA A 269 -15.48 4.50 -9.71
N ARG A 270 -14.39 4.24 -9.00
CA ARG A 270 -14.39 4.03 -7.55
C ARG A 270 -13.96 5.32 -6.85
N ILE A 271 -14.86 5.92 -6.10
CA ILE A 271 -14.67 7.23 -5.50
C ILE A 271 -14.74 7.10 -3.97
N THR A 272 -13.68 7.49 -3.28
CA THR A 272 -13.70 7.58 -1.83
C THR A 272 -14.43 8.85 -1.40
N LYS A 273 -15.02 8.85 -0.21
CA LYS A 273 -15.64 10.06 0.35
C LYS A 273 -14.63 11.20 0.65
N TYR A 274 -13.35 10.90 0.56
CA TYR A 274 -12.26 11.86 0.81
C TYR A 274 -11.70 12.48 -0.48
N ALA A 275 -12.18 12.03 -1.64
CA ALA A 275 -11.74 12.57 -2.91
C ALA A 275 -12.09 14.06 -3.02
N VAL A 276 -11.17 14.86 -3.52
CA VAL A 276 -11.31 16.33 -3.65
C VAL A 276 -12.50 16.76 -4.51
N TYR A 277 -13.04 15.86 -5.34
CA TYR A 277 -14.21 16.06 -6.21
C TYR A 277 -15.46 15.32 -5.71
N ALA A 278 -15.44 14.81 -4.47
CA ALA A 278 -16.53 13.96 -3.95
C ALA A 278 -17.93 14.61 -4.01
N ASP A 279 -18.00 15.91 -3.77
CA ASP A 279 -19.25 16.68 -3.72
C ASP A 279 -19.70 17.22 -5.09
N GLU A 280 -18.91 16.99 -6.15
CA GLU A 280 -19.25 17.44 -7.49
C GLU A 280 -20.38 16.62 -8.13
N GLN A 281 -21.13 17.26 -9.00
CA GLN A 281 -22.17 16.60 -9.81
C GLN A 281 -21.57 16.00 -11.09
N ILE A 282 -22.23 14.96 -11.61
CA ILE A 282 -21.84 14.29 -12.85
C ILE A 282 -22.78 14.74 -13.97
N ALA A 283 -22.24 15.45 -14.96
CA ALA A 283 -22.99 15.78 -16.16
C ALA A 283 -23.31 14.51 -16.98
N GLN A 284 -24.56 14.38 -17.40
CA GLN A 284 -25.06 13.25 -18.20
C GLN A 284 -24.67 13.41 -19.69
N LYS A 285 -23.36 13.37 -19.94
CA LYS A 285 -22.77 13.48 -21.30
C LYS A 285 -21.63 12.48 -21.46
N THR A 286 -21.30 12.13 -22.70
CA THR A 286 -20.10 11.34 -23.00
C THR A 286 -18.87 12.22 -22.90
N ALA A 287 -17.87 11.76 -22.15
CA ALA A 287 -16.59 12.46 -21.98
C ALA A 287 -15.45 11.49 -21.62
N ASP A 288 -14.24 12.00 -21.60
CA ASP A 288 -13.06 11.23 -21.15
C ASP A 288 -12.93 11.33 -19.63
N LEU A 289 -12.41 10.25 -19.02
CA LEU A 289 -12.13 10.16 -17.60
C LEU A 289 -10.67 9.77 -17.39
N LYS A 290 -9.94 10.53 -16.58
CA LYS A 290 -8.57 10.19 -16.17
C LYS A 290 -8.57 9.51 -14.80
N GLY A 291 -7.52 8.74 -14.53
CA GLY A 291 -7.32 8.12 -13.22
C GLY A 291 -6.44 6.88 -13.28
N VAL A 292 -6.23 6.27 -12.13
CA VAL A 292 -5.48 5.02 -12.02
C VAL A 292 -6.38 3.85 -12.35
N MET A 293 -5.98 3.05 -13.36
CA MET A 293 -6.70 1.85 -13.77
C MET A 293 -6.43 0.70 -12.80
N GLN A 294 -7.49 0.10 -12.32
CA GLN A 294 -7.47 -1.04 -11.40
C GLN A 294 -8.45 -2.13 -11.84
N VAL A 295 -8.47 -3.22 -11.11
CA VAL A 295 -9.48 -4.28 -11.24
C VAL A 295 -9.94 -4.74 -9.86
N PHE A 296 -11.21 -5.06 -9.74
CA PHE A 296 -11.79 -5.63 -8.51
C PHE A 296 -12.77 -6.73 -8.89
N ASN A 297 -12.45 -7.97 -8.54
CA ASN A 297 -13.27 -9.16 -8.88
C ASN A 297 -13.66 -9.21 -10.37
N GLY A 298 -12.70 -8.95 -11.27
CA GLY A 298 -12.88 -8.97 -12.71
C GLY A 298 -13.54 -7.71 -13.32
N THR A 299 -14.01 -6.77 -12.49
CA THR A 299 -14.55 -5.49 -12.97
C THR A 299 -13.43 -4.46 -13.04
N HIS A 300 -13.19 -3.87 -14.22
CA HIS A 300 -12.23 -2.77 -14.36
C HIS A 300 -12.73 -1.53 -13.64
N GLN A 301 -11.87 -0.92 -12.85
CA GLN A 301 -12.16 0.27 -12.08
C GLN A 301 -11.16 1.38 -12.40
N ILE A 302 -11.66 2.60 -12.53
CA ILE A 302 -10.83 3.80 -12.63
C ILE A 302 -10.94 4.60 -11.33
N TYR A 303 -9.80 5.09 -10.83
CA TYR A 303 -9.69 5.92 -9.63
C TYR A 303 -9.20 7.31 -10.04
N PRO A 304 -10.10 8.26 -10.31
CA PRO A 304 -9.70 9.65 -10.53
C PRO A 304 -8.99 10.18 -9.28
N THR A 305 -7.96 10.98 -9.47
CA THR A 305 -7.09 11.46 -8.38
C THR A 305 -7.15 12.97 -8.17
N SER A 306 -7.79 13.70 -9.09
CA SER A 306 -7.87 15.16 -9.06
C SER A 306 -9.18 15.70 -9.65
N MET A 307 -9.44 16.98 -9.42
CA MET A 307 -10.52 17.72 -10.09
C MET A 307 -10.38 17.75 -11.62
N GLU A 308 -9.16 17.78 -12.12
CA GLU A 308 -8.87 17.76 -13.56
C GLU A 308 -9.29 16.42 -14.19
N ASP A 309 -9.15 15.31 -13.46
CA ASP A 309 -9.49 13.99 -13.97
C ASP A 309 -10.96 13.84 -14.31
N VAL A 310 -11.82 14.54 -13.58
CA VAL A 310 -13.28 14.51 -13.71
C VAL A 310 -13.85 15.70 -14.49
N ALA A 311 -13.01 16.61 -14.96
CA ALA A 311 -13.42 17.87 -15.60
C ALA A 311 -14.32 17.65 -16.82
N GLY A 312 -14.17 16.55 -17.56
CA GLY A 312 -15.03 16.19 -18.67
C GLY A 312 -16.50 16.02 -18.30
N PHE A 313 -16.79 15.70 -17.04
CA PHE A 313 -18.15 15.48 -16.51
C PHE A 313 -18.66 16.63 -15.64
N LYS A 314 -18.00 17.76 -15.64
CA LYS A 314 -18.45 18.93 -14.88
C LYS A 314 -19.79 19.43 -15.44
N VAL A 315 -20.73 19.72 -14.52
CA VAL A 315 -22.00 20.42 -14.83
C VAL A 315 -21.68 21.90 -14.99
N GLU A 316 -22.15 22.51 -16.09
CA GLU A 316 -22.01 23.93 -16.38
C GLU A 316 -22.99 24.78 -15.56
#